data_6d4b75a482502d868213fe139c03b507
#
_entry.id   6d4b75a482502d868213fe139c03b507
#
_cell.length_a   1.000
_cell.length_b   1.000
_cell.length_c   1.000
_cell.angle_alpha   90.00
_cell.angle_beta   90.00
_cell.angle_gamma   90.00
#
_symmetry.space_group_name_H-M   'P 1'
#
loop_
_entity.id
_entity.type
_entity.pdbx_description
1 polymer ?
#
loop_
_entity_poly.entity_id
_entity_poly.type
_entity_poly.pdbx_seq_one_letter_code
_entity_poly.pdbx_strand_id
1 'polypeptide(L)'
;MKCLFIKHVHLNNILKRAREENIEICGFLVGRDEGEKVFVDYIVFEKNILSSSHEFEIDPLETLKVLESAEKKNKDIVGIFHSHVSFPPYPSQKDLKGMKAWCNVWLIVNNLGQYAAFILKDGEVERIEVKVE
;
A
#
# COMPACT_ATOMS: atom_id res chain seq x y z
N MET A 1 19.23 4.89 0.32
CA MET A 1 17.84 5.34 0.27
C MET A 1 16.92 4.17 0.01
N LYS A 2 15.78 4.16 0.68
CA LYS A 2 14.81 3.08 0.51
C LYS A 2 14.12 3.18 -0.84
N CYS A 3 13.89 2.05 -1.48
CA CYS A 3 13.27 1.97 -2.80
C CYS A 3 12.29 0.81 -2.85
N LEU A 4 11.12 1.04 -3.41
CA LEU A 4 10.11 0.01 -3.60
C LEU A 4 10.17 -0.52 -5.03
N PHE A 5 10.39 -1.83 -5.17
CA PHE A 5 10.38 -2.52 -6.46
C PHE A 5 9.04 -3.22 -6.63
N ILE A 6 8.28 -2.84 -7.65
CA ILE A 6 6.98 -3.43 -7.94
C ILE A 6 6.87 -3.74 -9.44
N LYS A 7 6.29 -4.87 -9.76
CA LYS A 7 6.11 -5.27 -11.16
C LYS A 7 4.97 -4.48 -11.81
N HIS A 8 5.13 -4.22 -13.09
CA HIS A 8 4.10 -3.55 -13.91
C HIS A 8 2.72 -4.14 -13.71
N VAL A 9 2.61 -5.46 -13.75
CA VAL A 9 1.32 -6.13 -13.64
C VAL A 9 0.62 -5.79 -12.33
N HIS A 10 1.36 -5.72 -11.24
CA HIS A 10 0.77 -5.41 -9.93
C HIS A 10 0.34 -3.94 -9.84
N LEU A 11 1.22 -3.04 -10.24
CA LEU A 11 0.89 -1.61 -10.21
C LEU A 11 -0.30 -1.30 -11.12
N ASN A 12 -0.31 -1.87 -12.33
CA ASN A 12 -1.41 -1.67 -13.27
C ASN A 12 -2.74 -2.19 -12.73
N ASN A 13 -2.73 -3.34 -12.02
CA ASN A 13 -3.93 -3.88 -11.40
C ASN A 13 -4.45 -2.95 -10.30
N ILE A 14 -3.56 -2.39 -9.49
CA ILE A 14 -3.94 -1.43 -8.46
C ILE A 14 -4.55 -0.18 -9.09
N LEU A 15 -3.87 0.40 -10.08
CA LEU A 15 -4.34 1.61 -10.77
C LEU A 15 -5.67 1.38 -11.47
N LYS A 16 -5.85 0.22 -12.10
CA LYS A 16 -7.10 -0.14 -12.76
C LYS A 16 -8.25 -0.19 -11.76
N ARG A 17 -8.05 -0.86 -10.62
CA ARG A 17 -9.07 -0.95 -9.58
C ARG A 17 -9.40 0.43 -9.02
N ALA A 18 -8.40 1.29 -8.84
CA ALA A 18 -8.62 2.65 -8.36
C ALA A 18 -9.49 3.46 -9.31
N ARG A 19 -9.34 3.26 -10.63
CA ARG A 19 -10.18 3.94 -11.62
C ARG A 19 -11.61 3.43 -11.67
N GLU A 20 -11.82 2.17 -11.32
CA GLU A 20 -13.14 1.52 -11.41
C GLU A 20 -14.02 1.74 -10.18
N GLU A 21 -13.43 2.15 -9.05
CA GLU A 21 -14.14 2.26 -7.78
C GLU A 21 -14.34 3.72 -7.36
N ASN A 22 -15.47 3.99 -6.72
CA ASN A 22 -15.77 5.32 -6.18
C ASN A 22 -15.39 5.46 -4.71
N ILE A 23 -14.81 4.42 -4.14
CA ILE A 23 -14.32 4.39 -2.76
C ILE A 23 -12.82 4.15 -2.77
N GLU A 24 -12.17 4.42 -1.63
CA GLU A 24 -10.76 4.08 -1.50
C GLU A 24 -10.60 2.57 -1.56
N ILE A 25 -9.80 2.09 -2.49
CA ILE A 25 -9.41 0.68 -2.53
C ILE A 25 -8.22 0.50 -1.62
N CYS A 26 -7.99 -0.72 -1.15
CA CYS A 26 -6.88 -0.99 -0.25
C CYS A 26 -6.42 -2.43 -0.37
N GLY A 27 -5.25 -2.71 0.20
CA GLY A 27 -4.70 -4.04 0.22
C GLY A 27 -3.27 -4.06 0.72
N PHE A 28 -2.63 -5.20 0.55
CA PHE A 28 -1.28 -5.44 1.05
C PHE A 28 -0.29 -5.72 -0.07
N LEU A 29 0.91 -5.22 0.14
CA LEU A 29 2.08 -5.57 -0.66
C LEU A 29 2.82 -6.66 0.11
N VAL A 30 3.03 -7.80 -0.52
CA VAL A 30 3.69 -8.95 0.11
C VAL A 30 4.99 -9.25 -0.63
N GLY A 31 6.06 -9.46 0.09
CA GLY A 31 7.34 -9.74 -0.52
C GLY A 31 8.47 -9.80 0.49
N ARG A 32 9.57 -9.11 0.19
CA ARG A 32 10.79 -9.15 1.00
C ARG A 32 11.29 -7.73 1.27
N ASP A 33 11.61 -7.48 2.53
CA ASP A 33 12.26 -6.23 2.92
C ASP A 33 13.75 -6.53 3.16
N GLU A 34 14.60 -5.99 2.30
CA GLU A 34 16.06 -6.18 2.38
C GLU A 34 16.76 -4.89 2.82
N GLY A 35 16.08 -4.10 3.65
CA GLY A 35 16.61 -2.82 4.14
C GLY A 35 16.32 -1.70 3.17
N GLU A 36 17.27 -1.32 2.34
CA GLU A 36 17.08 -0.23 1.38
C GLU A 36 16.25 -0.64 0.17
N LYS A 37 16.15 -1.94 -0.11
CA LYS A 37 15.34 -2.46 -1.21
C LYS A 37 14.18 -3.27 -0.68
N VAL A 38 12.98 -2.88 -1.05
CA VAL A 38 11.75 -3.59 -0.71
C VAL A 38 11.15 -4.15 -1.99
N PHE A 39 11.00 -5.48 -2.04
CA PHE A 39 10.50 -6.16 -3.23
C PHE A 39 9.09 -6.65 -3.01
N VAL A 40 8.20 -6.27 -3.92
CA VAL A 40 6.83 -6.76 -3.95
C VAL A 40 6.77 -8.00 -4.84
N ASP A 41 6.46 -9.15 -4.25
CA ASP A 41 6.32 -10.40 -5.00
C ASP A 41 4.88 -10.61 -5.46
N TYR A 42 3.90 -10.22 -4.64
CA TYR A 42 2.48 -10.23 -5.04
C TYR A 42 1.70 -9.23 -4.19
N ILE A 43 0.49 -8.96 -4.65
CA ILE A 43 -0.43 -8.03 -3.96
C ILE A 43 -1.69 -8.77 -3.54
N VAL A 44 -2.31 -8.29 -2.47
CA VAL A 44 -3.58 -8.83 -1.98
C VAL A 44 -4.57 -7.67 -1.85
N PHE A 45 -5.63 -7.70 -2.65
CA PHE A 45 -6.70 -6.72 -2.50
C PHE A 45 -7.54 -7.07 -1.28
N GLU A 46 -7.91 -6.04 -0.52
CA GLU A 46 -8.77 -6.20 0.64
C GLU A 46 -10.00 -5.32 0.49
N LYS A 47 -11.06 -5.70 1.17
CA LYS A 47 -12.26 -4.88 1.23
C LYS A 47 -12.01 -3.67 2.13
N ASN A 48 -12.40 -2.50 1.65
CA ASN A 48 -12.48 -1.32 2.51
C ASN A 48 -13.80 -1.44 3.29
N ILE A 49 -13.73 -1.84 4.55
CA ILE A 49 -14.92 -2.10 5.35
C ILE A 49 -15.72 -0.84 5.67
N LEU A 50 -15.12 0.34 5.48
CA LEU A 50 -15.82 1.61 5.66
C LEU A 50 -16.60 2.02 4.41
N SER A 51 -16.32 1.41 3.26
CA SER A 51 -16.92 1.76 1.96
C SER A 51 -16.91 3.26 1.71
N SER A 52 -15.80 3.93 2.08
CA SER A 52 -15.67 5.38 2.06
C SER A 52 -14.77 5.86 0.93
N SER A 53 -15.09 7.04 0.38
CA SER A 53 -14.24 7.71 -0.59
C SER A 53 -13.15 8.56 0.07
N HIS A 54 -13.12 8.63 1.40
CA HIS A 54 -12.21 9.51 2.15
C HIS A 54 -11.29 8.78 3.12
N GLU A 55 -11.55 7.52 3.39
CA GLU A 55 -10.76 6.73 4.33
C GLU A 55 -10.96 5.25 4.08
N PHE A 56 -10.05 4.46 4.61
CA PHE A 56 -10.17 3.00 4.50
C PHE A 56 -9.83 2.32 5.81
N GLU A 57 -10.35 1.11 5.96
CA GLU A 57 -10.00 0.23 7.06
C GLU A 57 -10.07 -1.21 6.55
N ILE A 58 -9.09 -2.00 6.93
CA ILE A 58 -9.04 -3.43 6.59
C ILE A 58 -9.43 -4.22 7.82
N ASP A 59 -10.27 -5.24 7.63
CA ASP A 59 -10.68 -6.14 8.71
C ASP A 59 -9.43 -6.79 9.33
N PRO A 60 -9.22 -6.68 10.65
CA PRO A 60 -8.07 -7.28 11.33
C PRO A 60 -7.94 -8.79 11.11
N LEU A 61 -9.05 -9.50 10.98
CA LEU A 61 -9.03 -10.95 10.71
C LEU A 61 -8.47 -11.24 9.32
N GLU A 62 -8.79 -10.40 8.34
CA GLU A 62 -8.24 -10.55 6.99
C GLU A 62 -6.74 -10.24 6.98
N THR A 63 -6.32 -9.24 7.76
CA THR A 63 -4.90 -8.92 7.92
C THR A 63 -4.14 -10.12 8.48
N LEU A 64 -4.69 -10.77 9.52
CA LEU A 64 -4.08 -11.94 10.12
C LEU A 64 -3.94 -13.09 9.11
N LYS A 65 -4.96 -13.32 8.29
CA LYS A 65 -4.92 -14.35 7.24
C LYS A 65 -3.79 -14.10 6.23
N VAL A 66 -3.60 -12.85 5.85
CA VAL A 66 -2.52 -12.48 4.91
C VAL A 66 -1.17 -12.68 5.56
N LEU A 67 -1.01 -12.29 6.83
CA LEU A 67 0.23 -12.50 7.60
C LEU A 67 0.58 -13.98 7.66
N GLU A 68 -0.36 -14.84 8.02
CA GLU A 68 -0.15 -16.28 8.11
C GLU A 68 0.20 -16.91 6.77
N SER A 69 -0.49 -16.49 5.71
CA SER A 69 -0.23 -16.98 4.36
C SER A 69 1.18 -16.57 3.88
N ALA A 70 1.58 -15.33 4.16
CA ALA A 70 2.91 -14.84 3.79
C ALA A 70 4.00 -15.62 4.53
N GLU A 71 3.83 -15.85 5.83
CA GLU A 71 4.78 -16.62 6.64
C GLU A 71 5.02 -18.01 6.07
N LYS A 72 3.96 -18.69 5.64
CA LYS A 72 4.07 -20.02 5.04
C LYS A 72 4.90 -20.01 3.76
N LYS A 73 4.99 -18.88 3.10
CA LYS A 73 5.78 -18.71 1.87
C LYS A 73 7.13 -18.06 2.12
N ASN A 74 7.51 -17.90 3.39
CA ASN A 74 8.74 -17.19 3.80
C ASN A 74 8.79 -15.77 3.28
N LYS A 75 7.66 -15.08 3.34
CA LYS A 75 7.51 -13.68 2.92
C LYS A 75 6.88 -12.86 4.03
N ASP A 76 6.93 -11.55 3.86
CA ASP A 76 6.37 -10.59 4.80
C ASP A 76 5.38 -9.66 4.11
N ILE A 77 4.47 -9.08 4.89
CA ILE A 77 3.75 -7.91 4.42
C ILE A 77 4.74 -6.76 4.48
N VAL A 78 5.12 -6.25 3.30
CA VAL A 78 6.12 -5.19 3.21
C VAL A 78 5.51 -3.81 3.06
N GLY A 79 4.20 -3.75 2.82
CA GLY A 79 3.52 -2.47 2.70
C GLY A 79 2.02 -2.60 2.60
N ILE A 80 1.39 -1.43 2.65
CA ILE A 80 -0.03 -1.26 2.41
C ILE A 80 -0.19 -0.40 1.17
N PHE A 81 -1.17 -0.69 0.34
CA PHE A 81 -1.56 0.23 -0.72
C PHE A 81 -3.01 0.67 -0.51
N HIS A 82 -3.30 1.90 -0.91
CA HIS A 82 -4.67 2.37 -0.97
C HIS A 82 -4.78 3.49 -2.01
N SER A 83 -6.00 3.85 -2.37
CA SER A 83 -6.23 4.90 -3.34
C SER A 83 -6.87 6.12 -2.70
N HIS A 84 -6.57 7.29 -3.27
CA HIS A 84 -7.32 8.51 -3.04
C HIS A 84 -8.26 8.71 -4.23
N VAL A 85 -9.49 9.10 -3.95
CA VAL A 85 -10.48 9.39 -4.99
C VAL A 85 -10.41 10.87 -5.31
N SER A 86 -9.84 11.20 -6.48
CA SER A 86 -9.70 12.57 -6.99
C SER A 86 -8.79 13.48 -6.17
N PHE A 87 -7.90 12.91 -5.37
CA PHE A 87 -6.90 13.66 -4.60
C PHE A 87 -5.49 13.23 -5.03
N PRO A 88 -4.48 14.09 -4.82
CA PRO A 88 -3.09 13.69 -5.06
C PRO A 88 -2.69 12.51 -4.17
N PRO A 89 -1.72 11.70 -4.60
CA PRO A 89 -1.28 10.53 -3.84
C PRO A 89 -0.28 10.92 -2.73
N TYR A 90 -0.73 11.71 -1.78
CA TYR A 90 0.05 12.10 -0.60
C TYR A 90 -0.70 11.70 0.67
N PRO A 91 0.02 11.35 1.76
CA PRO A 91 -0.64 10.94 2.99
C PRO A 91 -1.59 12.00 3.55
N SER A 92 -2.81 11.60 3.84
CA SER A 92 -3.79 12.41 4.55
C SER A 92 -3.50 12.37 6.06
N GLN A 93 -4.24 13.14 6.85
CA GLN A 93 -4.11 13.09 8.32
C GLN A 93 -4.44 11.70 8.85
N LYS A 94 -5.43 11.02 8.26
CA LYS A 94 -5.77 9.65 8.65
C LYS A 94 -4.69 8.68 8.23
N ASP A 95 -4.09 8.87 7.05
CA ASP A 95 -2.98 8.06 6.59
C ASP A 95 -1.79 8.15 7.55
N LEU A 96 -1.48 9.35 8.04
CA LEU A 96 -0.40 9.55 9.01
C LEU A 96 -0.61 8.73 10.28
N LYS A 97 -1.84 8.68 10.77
CA LYS A 97 -2.16 7.84 11.94
C LYS A 97 -1.97 6.36 11.63
N GLY A 98 -2.41 5.93 10.45
CA GLY A 98 -2.23 4.56 10.00
C GLY A 98 -0.77 4.19 9.85
N MET A 99 0.04 5.09 9.31
CA MET A 99 1.48 4.87 9.14
C MET A 99 2.20 4.71 10.48
N LYS A 100 1.75 5.40 11.51
CA LYS A 100 2.31 5.24 12.87
C LYS A 100 1.99 3.88 13.47
N ALA A 101 0.81 3.37 13.18
CA ALA A 101 0.37 2.05 13.66
C ALA A 101 0.97 0.92 12.82
N TRP A 102 1.25 1.18 11.56
CA TRP A 102 1.75 0.19 10.61
C TRP A 102 2.90 0.81 9.81
N CYS A 103 4.12 0.66 10.31
CA CYS A 103 5.32 1.36 9.85
C CYS A 103 6.02 0.74 8.65
N ASN A 104 5.27 0.20 7.68
CA ASN A 104 5.81 -0.34 6.44
C ASN A 104 5.77 0.72 5.33
N VAL A 105 6.03 0.28 4.11
CA VAL A 105 5.87 1.13 2.94
C VAL A 105 4.38 1.37 2.69
N TRP A 106 4.01 2.61 2.44
CA TRP A 106 2.66 3.00 2.04
C TRP A 106 2.68 3.46 0.59
N LEU A 107 2.06 2.67 -0.27
CA LEU A 107 1.89 3.02 -1.68
C LEU A 107 0.51 3.64 -1.85
N ILE A 108 0.48 4.89 -2.23
CA ILE A 108 -0.77 5.64 -2.44
C ILE A 108 -0.93 5.87 -3.94
N VAL A 109 -2.08 5.51 -4.46
CA VAL A 109 -2.41 5.76 -5.86
C VAL A 109 -3.67 6.64 -5.93
N ASN A 110 -4.04 7.10 -7.12
CA ASN A 110 -5.33 7.75 -7.28
C ASN A 110 -5.99 7.30 -8.58
N ASN A 111 -7.22 7.74 -8.78
CA ASN A 111 -8.00 7.38 -9.96
C ASN A 111 -7.59 8.16 -11.22
N LEU A 112 -6.56 9.00 -11.11
CA LEU A 112 -5.99 9.75 -12.23
C LEU A 112 -4.70 9.10 -12.75
N GLY A 113 -4.33 7.94 -12.22
CA GLY A 113 -3.14 7.22 -12.65
C GLY A 113 -1.85 7.64 -11.98
N GLN A 114 -1.92 8.47 -10.95
CA GLN A 114 -0.75 8.92 -10.21
C GLN A 114 -0.47 7.97 -9.03
N TYR A 115 0.79 7.87 -8.63
CA TYR A 115 1.17 7.04 -7.49
C TYR A 115 2.46 7.57 -6.84
N ALA A 116 2.61 7.28 -5.56
CA ALA A 116 3.81 7.60 -4.80
C ALA A 116 3.90 6.67 -3.59
N ALA A 117 5.12 6.41 -3.15
CA ALA A 117 5.35 5.56 -1.98
C ALA A 117 6.04 6.35 -0.87
N PHE A 118 5.70 6.00 0.37
CA PHE A 118 6.15 6.73 1.55
C PHE A 118 6.51 5.78 2.67
N ILE A 119 7.40 6.24 3.55
CA ILE A 119 7.72 5.59 4.82
C ILE A 119 7.71 6.64 5.92
N LEU A 120 7.64 6.18 7.17
CA LEU A 120 7.95 7.04 8.32
C LEU A 120 9.40 6.80 8.70
N LYS A 121 10.16 7.87 8.79
CA LYS A 121 11.54 7.85 9.25
C LYS A 121 11.68 8.88 10.35
N ASP A 122 12.01 8.41 11.55
CA ASP A 122 12.13 9.28 12.73
C ASP A 122 10.87 10.11 12.97
N GLY A 123 9.70 9.51 12.74
CA GLY A 123 8.41 10.14 12.96
C GLY A 123 7.95 11.06 11.83
N GLU A 124 8.75 11.22 10.79
CA GLU A 124 8.42 12.07 9.65
C GLU A 124 8.17 11.27 8.38
N VAL A 125 7.25 11.76 7.54
CA VAL A 125 6.95 11.14 6.25
C VAL A 125 8.08 11.42 5.28
N GLU A 126 8.58 10.35 4.67
CA GLU A 126 9.60 10.44 3.64
C GLU A 126 9.09 9.74 2.38
N ARG A 127 9.13 10.43 1.25
CA ARG A 127 8.82 9.82 -0.04
C ARG A 127 10.00 8.97 -0.48
N ILE A 128 9.71 7.77 -0.95
CA ILE A 128 10.72 6.85 -1.47
C ILE A 128 10.51 6.62 -2.96
N GLU A 129 11.58 6.18 -3.63
CA GLU A 129 11.52 5.87 -5.05
C GLU A 129 10.71 4.59 -5.29
N VAL A 130 9.92 4.60 -6.37
CA VAL A 130 9.22 3.41 -6.85
C VAL A 130 9.84 3.01 -8.18
N LYS A 131 10.38 1.80 -8.23
CA LYS A 131 10.93 1.22 -9.47
C LYS A 131 9.95 0.17 -9.98
N VAL A 132 9.40 0.46 -11.16
CA VAL A 132 8.44 -0.43 -11.81
C VAL A 132 9.18 -1.34 -12.76
N GLU A 133 8.98 -2.64 -12.59
CA GLU A 133 9.68 -3.68 -13.37
C GLU A 133 8.77 -4.39 -14.36
#